data_a9614128ea77e8cf93a95dc0507db0ef
#
_entry.id   a9614128ea77e8cf93a95dc0507db0ef
#
_cell.length_a   1.000
_cell.length_b   1.000
_cell.length_c   1.000
_cell.angle_alpha   90.00
_cell.angle_beta   90.00
_cell.angle_gamma   90.00
#
_symmetry.space_group_name_H-M   'P 1'
#
loop_
_entity.id
_entity.type
_entity.pdbx_description
1 polymer ?
#
loop_
_entity_poly.entity_id
_entity_poly.type
_entity_poly.pdbx_seq_one_letter_code
_entity_poly.pdbx_strand_id
1 'polypeptide(L)'
;MAYTNSKLVSYTKLSPNHSGQRTHSIDRITPHCVVGQISCESICGCFTSPSRQASCNYGIGKDGRISLCVEEKNRSWCSSSNANDQRAVTIECASDMSEPYAMNSAVYNSLVKLCVDICRRNGKKKLLW
;
A
#
# COMPACT_ATOMS: atom_id res chain seq x y z
N MET A 1 -15.46 14.35 0.93
CA MET A 1 -15.25 12.91 1.16
C MET A 1 -14.23 12.71 2.28
N ALA A 2 -14.57 11.94 3.27
CA ALA A 2 -13.67 11.66 4.39
C ALA A 2 -12.88 10.39 4.09
N TYR A 3 -11.55 10.51 4.08
CA TYR A 3 -10.66 9.37 3.96
C TYR A 3 -10.22 8.93 5.35
N THR A 4 -10.21 7.63 5.58
CA THR A 4 -9.74 7.05 6.83
C THR A 4 -8.69 5.98 6.54
N ASN A 5 -7.72 5.86 7.44
CA ASN A 5 -6.74 4.78 7.35
C ASN A 5 -7.34 3.46 7.85
N SER A 6 -6.81 2.34 7.39
CA SER A 6 -7.25 1.03 7.85
C SER A 6 -6.92 0.81 9.32
N LYS A 7 -7.86 0.21 10.05
CA LYS A 7 -7.64 -0.22 11.45
C LYS A 7 -6.82 -1.51 11.54
N LEU A 8 -6.53 -2.15 10.42
CA LEU A 8 -5.70 -3.36 10.37
C LEU A 8 -4.21 -3.08 10.51
N VAL A 9 -3.81 -1.80 10.51
CA VAL A 9 -2.41 -1.39 10.61
C VAL A 9 -1.84 -1.72 12.00
N SER A 10 -0.66 -2.36 12.01
CA SER A 10 0.09 -2.68 13.23
C SER A 10 1.27 -1.75 13.47
N TYR A 11 1.72 -1.03 12.45
CA TYR A 11 2.91 -0.17 12.51
C TYR A 11 2.74 1.01 11.57
N THR A 12 3.12 2.19 12.02
CA THR A 12 3.04 3.41 11.22
C THR A 12 4.39 4.12 11.21
N LYS A 13 4.88 4.39 10.01
CA LYS A 13 6.03 5.28 9.82
C LYS A 13 5.82 6.04 8.52
N LEU A 14 5.39 7.29 8.63
CA LEU A 14 4.98 8.09 7.48
C LEU A 14 6.18 8.55 6.67
N SER A 15 6.06 8.41 5.36
CA SER A 15 7.03 8.87 4.37
C SER A 15 6.75 10.32 3.98
N PRO A 16 7.80 11.14 3.72
CA PRO A 16 7.60 12.47 3.13
C PRO A 16 7.28 12.38 1.63
N ASN A 17 7.40 11.21 1.02
CA ASN A 17 7.30 11.02 -0.42
C ASN A 17 5.84 10.85 -0.86
N HIS A 18 5.09 11.93 -0.92
CA HIS A 18 3.72 11.93 -1.39
C HIS A 18 3.34 13.31 -1.94
N SER A 19 2.28 13.35 -2.75
CA SER A 19 1.82 14.58 -3.40
C SER A 19 0.71 15.31 -2.62
N GLY A 20 0.50 14.96 -1.36
CA GLY A 20 -0.61 15.50 -0.58
C GLY A 20 -1.94 14.86 -0.95
N GLN A 21 -3.02 15.54 -0.64
CA GLN A 21 -4.36 14.99 -0.78
C GLN A 21 -4.67 14.59 -2.23
N ARG A 22 -5.35 13.46 -2.37
CA ARG A 22 -5.79 12.94 -3.68
C ARG A 22 -6.73 13.92 -4.38
N THR A 23 -6.61 13.97 -5.70
CA THR A 23 -7.50 14.77 -6.55
C THR A 23 -8.67 13.95 -7.10
N HIS A 24 -8.71 12.64 -6.81
CA HIS A 24 -9.75 11.73 -7.27
C HIS A 24 -10.15 10.77 -6.14
N SER A 25 -11.40 10.34 -6.13
CA SER A 25 -11.87 9.33 -5.17
C SER A 25 -11.16 7.99 -5.40
N ILE A 26 -11.02 7.20 -4.33
CA ILE A 26 -10.39 5.90 -4.41
C ILE A 26 -11.33 4.92 -5.12
N ASP A 27 -10.88 4.36 -6.24
CA ASP A 27 -11.61 3.36 -7.00
C ASP A 27 -10.72 2.23 -7.51
N ARG A 28 -9.46 2.17 -7.06
CA ARG A 28 -8.47 1.16 -7.45
C ARG A 28 -7.64 0.73 -6.25
N ILE A 29 -7.08 -0.47 -6.35
CA ILE A 29 -5.98 -0.92 -5.50
C ILE A 29 -4.87 -1.39 -6.42
N THR A 30 -3.64 -0.97 -6.11
CA THR A 30 -2.46 -1.36 -6.88
C THR A 30 -1.48 -2.09 -5.96
N PRO A 31 -1.52 -3.43 -5.91
CA PRO A 31 -0.52 -4.19 -5.16
C PRO A 31 0.74 -4.38 -6.00
N HIS A 32 1.88 -4.25 -5.34
CA HIS A 32 3.20 -4.49 -5.91
C HIS A 32 3.93 -5.56 -5.11
N CYS A 33 4.75 -6.36 -5.78
CA CYS A 33 5.69 -7.26 -5.12
C CYS A 33 6.96 -6.49 -4.78
N VAL A 34 7.36 -6.48 -3.51
CA VAL A 34 8.55 -5.75 -3.09
C VAL A 34 9.83 -6.50 -3.41
N VAL A 35 9.71 -7.74 -3.87
CA VAL A 35 10.83 -8.62 -4.27
C VAL A 35 11.78 -8.86 -3.08
N GLY A 36 11.21 -9.24 -1.95
CA GLY A 36 11.94 -9.59 -0.73
C GLY A 36 10.98 -10.04 0.36
N GLN A 37 11.39 -11.05 1.12
CA GLN A 37 10.66 -11.54 2.28
C GLN A 37 11.06 -10.68 3.50
N ILE A 38 10.58 -9.44 3.52
CA ILE A 38 10.93 -8.44 4.53
C ILE A 38 9.75 -8.11 5.44
N SER A 39 10.04 -7.46 6.56
CA SER A 39 9.02 -7.05 7.52
C SER A 39 8.26 -5.82 7.04
N CYS A 40 7.07 -5.58 7.60
CA CYS A 40 6.32 -4.37 7.27
C CYS A 40 7.06 -3.10 7.71
N GLU A 41 7.85 -3.18 8.78
CA GLU A 41 8.71 -2.09 9.24
C GLU A 41 9.78 -1.76 8.19
N SER A 42 10.40 -2.80 7.62
CA SER A 42 11.42 -2.62 6.57
C SER A 42 10.83 -2.02 5.30
N ILE A 43 9.60 -2.38 4.95
CA ILE A 43 8.92 -1.78 3.80
C ILE A 43 8.76 -0.28 3.99
N CYS A 44 8.24 0.17 5.13
CA CYS A 44 8.16 1.61 5.42
C CYS A 44 9.54 2.27 5.44
N GLY A 45 10.54 1.57 5.98
CA GLY A 45 11.91 2.08 6.02
C GLY A 45 12.49 2.38 4.65
N CYS A 46 12.05 1.69 3.61
CA CYS A 46 12.50 1.95 2.24
C CYS A 46 12.11 3.33 1.73
N PHE A 47 11.11 3.98 2.33
CA PHE A 47 10.50 5.20 1.80
C PHE A 47 10.66 6.40 2.72
N THR A 48 11.52 6.34 3.73
CA THR A 48 11.70 7.44 4.70
C THR A 48 12.61 8.54 4.19
N SER A 49 13.48 8.27 3.21
CA SER A 49 14.37 9.27 2.64
C SER A 49 13.71 10.01 1.48
N PRO A 50 13.73 11.35 1.46
CA PRO A 50 13.23 12.12 0.32
C PRO A 50 13.94 11.79 -1.00
N SER A 51 15.21 11.40 -0.94
CA SER A 51 15.97 11.05 -2.14
C SER A 51 15.46 9.78 -2.82
N ARG A 52 14.74 8.92 -2.12
CA ARG A 52 14.16 7.70 -2.67
C ARG A 52 13.10 7.99 -3.75
N GLN A 53 12.35 9.09 -3.59
CA GLN A 53 11.29 9.52 -4.52
C GLN A 53 10.30 8.40 -4.86
N ALA A 54 9.98 7.57 -3.88
CA ALA A 54 9.02 6.49 -4.01
C ALA A 54 8.34 6.25 -2.65
N SER A 55 7.13 5.74 -2.69
CA SER A 55 6.38 5.37 -1.49
C SER A 55 5.18 4.48 -1.84
N CYS A 56 4.50 4.00 -0.81
CA CYS A 56 3.23 3.30 -0.95
C CYS A 56 2.32 3.71 0.20
N ASN A 57 1.02 3.46 0.09
CA ASN A 57 0.11 3.71 1.19
C ASN A 57 0.33 2.68 2.31
N TYR A 58 0.29 1.39 1.96
CA TYR A 58 0.43 0.30 2.92
C TYR A 58 1.56 -0.65 2.52
N GLY A 59 2.19 -1.25 3.52
CA GLY A 59 3.10 -2.36 3.34
C GLY A 59 2.57 -3.61 4.03
N ILE A 60 2.75 -4.79 3.44
CA ILE A 60 2.43 -6.07 4.07
C ILE A 60 3.71 -6.86 4.19
N GLY A 61 4.16 -7.09 5.42
CA GLY A 61 5.38 -7.84 5.70
C GLY A 61 5.20 -9.34 5.56
N LYS A 62 6.31 -10.05 5.59
CA LYS A 62 6.34 -11.51 5.39
C LYS A 62 5.50 -12.29 6.42
N ASP A 63 5.24 -11.72 7.58
CA ASP A 63 4.42 -12.32 8.63
C ASP A 63 2.92 -11.93 8.53
N GLY A 64 2.57 -11.13 7.52
CA GLY A 64 1.21 -10.64 7.31
C GLY A 64 0.86 -9.36 8.06
N ARG A 65 1.77 -8.80 8.86
CA ARG A 65 1.52 -7.52 9.54
C ARG A 65 1.50 -6.39 8.52
N ILE A 66 0.66 -5.39 8.79
CA ILE A 66 0.41 -4.28 7.86
C ILE A 66 0.99 -3.00 8.44
N SER A 67 1.73 -2.26 7.62
CA SER A 67 2.26 -0.95 7.96
C SER A 67 1.57 0.14 7.16
N LEU A 68 1.51 1.35 7.74
CA LEU A 68 1.03 2.56 7.06
C LEU A 68 2.25 3.43 6.74
N CYS A 69 2.49 3.65 5.46
CA CYS A 69 3.64 4.45 4.98
C CYS A 69 3.22 5.82 4.47
N VAL A 70 2.07 5.91 3.80
CA VAL A 70 1.44 7.17 3.39
C VAL A 70 -0.05 7.05 3.72
N GLU A 71 -0.59 8.05 4.38
CA GLU A 71 -2.01 8.03 4.75
C GLU A 71 -2.89 7.86 3.51
N GLU A 72 -4.01 7.15 3.68
CA GLU A 72 -4.89 6.80 2.56
C GLU A 72 -5.44 8.04 1.84
N LYS A 73 -5.60 9.15 2.53
CA LYS A 73 -6.05 10.42 1.95
C LYS A 73 -5.04 11.02 0.97
N ASN A 74 -3.79 10.60 1.03
CA ASN A 74 -2.69 11.18 0.25
C ASN A 74 -2.29 10.27 -0.91
N ARG A 75 -1.84 10.91 -2.00
CA ARG A 75 -1.34 10.22 -3.17
C ARG A 75 0.10 9.79 -2.93
N SER A 76 0.35 8.49 -2.94
CA SER A 76 1.70 7.91 -2.86
C SER A 76 2.43 8.03 -4.22
N TRP A 77 3.72 7.73 -4.21
CA TRP A 77 4.55 7.65 -5.42
C TRP A 77 4.96 6.19 -5.65
N CYS A 78 4.03 5.36 -6.11
CA CYS A 78 4.24 3.91 -6.19
C CYS A 78 4.36 3.39 -7.63
N SER A 79 3.42 3.78 -8.49
CA SER A 79 3.32 3.19 -9.83
C SER A 79 4.02 3.99 -10.92
N SER A 80 4.61 5.12 -10.62
CA SER A 80 5.15 6.10 -11.58
C SER A 80 4.07 6.70 -12.49
N SER A 81 2.81 6.48 -12.17
CA SER A 81 1.67 7.05 -12.89
C SER A 81 0.86 7.93 -11.96
N ASN A 82 0.87 9.24 -12.19
CA ASN A 82 0.06 10.16 -11.42
C ASN A 82 -1.42 9.83 -11.54
N ALA A 83 -1.89 9.51 -12.75
CA ALA A 83 -3.29 9.17 -12.99
C ALA A 83 -3.73 7.95 -12.16
N ASN A 84 -2.91 6.93 -12.09
CA ASN A 84 -3.21 5.75 -11.28
C ASN A 84 -3.14 6.06 -9.79
N ASP A 85 -2.05 6.69 -9.34
CA ASP A 85 -1.80 6.88 -7.91
C ASP A 85 -2.76 7.87 -7.27
N GLN A 86 -3.37 8.77 -8.02
CA GLN A 86 -4.45 9.62 -7.52
C GLN A 86 -5.71 8.84 -7.18
N ARG A 87 -5.93 7.70 -7.84
CA ARG A 87 -7.14 6.87 -7.72
C ARG A 87 -6.91 5.60 -6.90
N ALA A 88 -5.68 5.14 -6.79
CA ALA A 88 -5.35 3.85 -6.20
C ALA A 88 -4.84 3.96 -4.78
N VAL A 89 -5.28 3.04 -3.93
CA VAL A 89 -4.54 2.71 -2.72
C VAL A 89 -3.43 1.75 -3.15
N THR A 90 -2.19 2.11 -2.87
CA THR A 90 -1.02 1.33 -3.29
C THR A 90 -0.49 0.50 -2.13
N ILE A 91 -0.10 -0.74 -2.41
CA ILE A 91 0.31 -1.69 -1.39
C ILE A 91 1.57 -2.41 -1.85
N GLU A 92 2.64 -2.31 -1.07
CA GLU A 92 3.86 -3.09 -1.29
C GLU A 92 3.79 -4.38 -0.47
N CYS A 93 3.92 -5.52 -1.13
CA CYS A 93 3.74 -6.83 -0.52
C CYS A 93 5.06 -7.61 -0.50
N ALA A 94 5.42 -8.18 0.65
CA ALA A 94 6.56 -9.08 0.74
C ALA A 94 6.37 -10.26 -0.22
N SER A 95 7.44 -10.62 -0.93
CA SER A 95 7.40 -11.64 -1.97
C SER A 95 8.77 -12.30 -2.13
N ASP A 96 8.79 -13.40 -2.86
CA ASP A 96 10.05 -14.07 -3.19
C ASP A 96 10.92 -13.19 -4.08
N MET A 97 12.22 -13.40 -4.03
CA MET A 97 13.21 -12.62 -4.79
C MET A 97 13.36 -13.10 -6.23
N SER A 98 12.86 -14.29 -6.55
CA SER A 98 12.93 -14.88 -7.88
C SER A 98 11.54 -15.18 -8.41
N GLU A 99 11.40 -15.28 -9.73
CA GLU A 99 10.13 -15.63 -10.37
C GLU A 99 9.53 -16.90 -9.75
N PRO A 100 8.21 -16.91 -9.54
CA PRO A 100 7.19 -15.93 -9.94
C PRO A 100 6.97 -14.80 -8.91
N TYR A 101 7.90 -14.50 -8.04
CA TYR A 101 7.81 -13.45 -7.00
C TYR A 101 6.61 -13.66 -6.09
N ALA A 102 6.41 -14.91 -5.67
CA ALA A 102 5.20 -15.33 -4.96
C ALA A 102 5.11 -14.72 -3.57
N MET A 103 3.89 -14.39 -3.17
CA MET A 103 3.55 -14.05 -1.78
C MET A 103 3.32 -15.35 -1.02
N ASN A 104 3.74 -15.38 0.27
CA ASN A 104 3.35 -16.49 1.13
C ASN A 104 1.88 -16.34 1.58
N SER A 105 1.35 -17.37 2.25
CA SER A 105 -0.05 -17.38 2.68
C SER A 105 -0.39 -16.23 3.63
N ALA A 106 0.52 -15.87 4.54
CA ALA A 106 0.28 -14.79 5.50
C ALA A 106 0.12 -13.44 4.77
N VAL A 107 0.98 -13.17 3.79
CA VAL A 107 0.90 -11.94 2.98
C VAL A 107 -0.38 -11.92 2.17
N TYR A 108 -0.69 -13.00 1.49
CA TYR A 108 -1.88 -13.09 0.64
C TYR A 108 -3.17 -12.90 1.45
N ASN A 109 -3.26 -13.56 2.60
CA ASN A 109 -4.44 -13.44 3.46
C ASN A 109 -4.63 -12.01 3.98
N SER A 110 -3.54 -11.35 4.36
CA SER A 110 -3.58 -9.95 4.80
C SER A 110 -3.96 -9.01 3.66
N LEU A 111 -3.46 -9.27 2.45
CA LEU A 111 -3.81 -8.48 1.27
C LEU A 111 -5.31 -8.55 0.99
N VAL A 112 -5.90 -9.75 1.04
CA VAL A 112 -7.34 -9.93 0.85
C VAL A 112 -8.13 -9.14 1.90
N LYS A 113 -7.75 -9.27 3.18
CA LYS A 113 -8.42 -8.53 4.27
C LYS A 113 -8.32 -7.02 4.09
N LEU A 114 -7.16 -6.53 3.73
CA LEU A 114 -6.94 -5.11 3.51
C LEU A 114 -7.75 -4.59 2.32
N CYS A 115 -7.80 -5.34 1.22
CA CYS A 115 -8.61 -4.99 0.06
C CYS A 115 -10.11 -4.89 0.43
N VAL A 116 -10.62 -5.84 1.18
CA VAL A 116 -12.02 -5.83 1.65
C VAL A 116 -12.28 -4.60 2.52
N ASP A 117 -11.36 -4.29 3.44
CA ASP A 117 -11.48 -3.13 4.31
C ASP A 117 -11.49 -1.81 3.52
N ILE A 118 -10.58 -1.68 2.55
CA ILE A 118 -10.52 -0.50 1.67
C ILE A 118 -11.82 -0.35 0.89
N CYS A 119 -12.32 -1.44 0.31
CA CYS A 119 -13.60 -1.42 -0.44
C CYS A 119 -14.76 -0.95 0.44
N ARG A 120 -14.88 -1.50 1.64
CA ARG A 120 -15.97 -1.15 2.57
C ARG A 120 -15.94 0.32 2.96
N ARG A 121 -14.75 0.82 3.32
CA ARG A 121 -14.60 2.21 3.76
C ARG A 121 -14.80 3.22 2.64
N ASN A 122 -14.60 2.81 1.39
CA ASN A 122 -14.76 3.68 0.23
C ASN A 122 -16.06 3.41 -0.53
N GLY A 123 -16.97 2.61 0.01
CA GLY A 123 -18.28 2.34 -0.56
C GLY A 123 -18.23 1.60 -1.89
N LYS A 124 -17.22 0.77 -2.11
CA LYS A 124 -17.04 0.03 -3.36
C LYS A 124 -17.33 -1.45 -3.17
N LYS A 125 -18.06 -2.03 -4.12
CA LYS A 125 -18.31 -3.48 -4.15
C LYS A 125 -17.26 -4.23 -4.95
N LYS A 126 -16.57 -3.54 -5.85
CA LYS A 126 -15.43 -4.07 -6.62
C LYS A 126 -14.49 -2.92 -6.97
N LEU A 127 -13.27 -3.27 -7.30
CA LEU A 127 -12.24 -2.34 -7.73
C LEU A 127 -11.92 -2.56 -9.20
N LEU A 128 -11.45 -1.49 -9.84
CA LEU A 128 -10.94 -1.58 -11.21
C LEU A 128 -9.46 -1.96 -11.17
N TRP A 129 -9.05 -2.74 -12.13
CA TRP A 129 -7.65 -3.17 -12.30
C TRP A 129 -6.89 -2.25 -13.24
#